data_66777d984c94aa47657824ec1c63e609
#
_entry.id   66777d984c94aa47657824ec1c63e609
#
_cell.length_a   1.000
_cell.length_b   1.000
_cell.length_c   1.000
_cell.angle_alpha   90.00
_cell.angle_beta   90.00
_cell.angle_gamma   90.00
#
_symmetry.space_group_name_H-M   'P 1'
#
loop_
_entity.id
_entity.type
_entity.pdbx_description
1 polymer ?
#
loop_
_entity_poly.entity_id
_entity_poly.type
_entity_poly.pdbx_seq_one_letter_code
_entity_poly.pdbx_strand_id
1 'polypeptide(L)'
;MLLLKIFYQKLQKKTKIVFLANPNNPTGTYIDKKNLKDLRKKLRSNILLVVDDAYFEYVKKKNYSSGLDLFSKSKNVIVTRTFSKIYGLAGLRVGWGYSSKKIIESLNQVKPPFNVNMPALHAASVAILDRNWLKREIDHINNWRKIMFKKFKEMKISTNEGGANFLLINFDRIKINSTKAFKELAKLGILVRKMDIYGINNSLRVTIGKSNENKKVILKLKKILNV
;
A
#
# COMPACT_ATOMS: atom_id res chain seq x y z
N MET A 1 -13.25 -13.37 -1.45
CA MET A 1 -14.52 -13.43 -2.19
C MET A 1 -15.64 -12.56 -1.60
N LEU A 2 -15.85 -12.56 -0.27
CA LEU A 2 -16.89 -11.75 0.39
C LEU A 2 -16.72 -10.24 0.16
N LEU A 3 -15.50 -9.69 0.30
CA LEU A 3 -15.21 -8.27 0.11
C LEU A 3 -15.58 -7.76 -1.30
N LEU A 4 -15.34 -8.56 -2.34
CA LEU A 4 -15.74 -8.19 -3.71
C LEU A 4 -17.25 -8.19 -3.90
N LYS A 5 -18.00 -9.08 -3.22
CA LYS A 5 -19.47 -9.03 -3.24
C LYS A 5 -19.99 -7.74 -2.64
N ILE A 6 -19.49 -7.34 -1.47
CA ILE A 6 -19.86 -6.07 -0.81
C ILE A 6 -19.51 -4.89 -1.71
N PHE A 7 -18.34 -4.92 -2.35
CA PHE A 7 -17.90 -3.89 -3.28
C PHE A 7 -18.90 -3.72 -4.44
N TYR A 8 -19.32 -4.82 -5.10
CA TYR A 8 -20.28 -4.72 -6.19
C TYR A 8 -21.65 -4.17 -5.76
N GLN A 9 -22.10 -4.48 -4.54
CA GLN A 9 -23.34 -3.93 -3.99
C GLN A 9 -23.31 -2.42 -3.76
N LYS A 10 -22.10 -1.83 -3.62
CA LYS A 10 -21.92 -0.37 -3.49
C LYS A 10 -21.88 0.37 -4.81
N LEU A 11 -21.81 -0.34 -5.95
CA LEU A 11 -21.82 0.30 -7.27
C LEU A 11 -23.21 0.83 -7.60
N GLN A 12 -23.30 2.11 -7.88
CA GLN A 12 -24.53 2.78 -8.28
C GLN A 12 -24.61 2.96 -9.81
N LYS A 13 -25.81 3.21 -10.36
CA LYS A 13 -25.99 3.55 -11.78
C LYS A 13 -25.12 4.75 -12.20
N LYS A 14 -24.92 5.73 -11.31
CA LYS A 14 -24.11 6.94 -11.52
C LYS A 14 -22.60 6.73 -11.36
N THR A 15 -22.13 5.58 -10.88
CA THR A 15 -20.68 5.32 -10.70
C THR A 15 -19.97 5.42 -12.04
N LYS A 16 -18.98 6.31 -12.15
CA LYS A 16 -18.15 6.54 -13.35
C LYS A 16 -16.70 6.10 -13.15
N ILE A 17 -16.20 6.20 -11.93
CA ILE A 17 -14.79 5.87 -11.60
C ILE A 17 -14.78 4.99 -10.37
N VAL A 18 -13.91 3.99 -10.38
CA VAL A 18 -13.60 3.10 -9.25
C VAL A 18 -12.12 3.20 -8.96
N PHE A 19 -11.75 3.55 -7.74
CA PHE A 19 -10.38 3.52 -7.25
C PHE A 19 -10.13 2.23 -6.47
N LEU A 20 -9.05 1.56 -6.79
CA LEU A 20 -8.62 0.32 -6.14
C LEU A 20 -7.13 0.38 -5.84
N ALA A 21 -6.76 0.49 -4.56
CA ALA A 21 -5.37 0.32 -4.14
C ALA A 21 -5.03 -1.18 -3.99
N ASN A 22 -3.99 -1.65 -4.70
CA ASN A 22 -3.61 -3.06 -4.73
C ASN A 22 -2.09 -3.27 -4.80
N PRO A 23 -1.39 -3.46 -3.67
CA PRO A 23 -1.87 -3.64 -2.28
C PRO A 23 -2.55 -2.42 -1.66
N ASN A 24 -3.50 -2.68 -0.76
CA ASN A 24 -4.28 -1.64 -0.13
C ASN A 24 -3.57 -0.97 1.05
N ASN A 25 -3.71 0.32 1.16
CA ASN A 25 -3.38 1.10 2.35
C ASN A 25 -4.70 1.52 3.04
N PRO A 26 -4.92 1.19 4.32
CA PRO A 26 -3.93 0.84 5.34
C PRO A 26 -3.82 -0.65 5.69
N THR A 27 -4.53 -1.55 5.03
CA THR A 27 -4.62 -2.97 5.43
C THR A 27 -3.43 -3.82 5.02
N GLY A 28 -2.67 -3.40 4.00
CA GLY A 28 -1.61 -4.19 3.39
C GLY A 28 -2.10 -5.38 2.56
N THR A 29 -3.40 -5.67 2.57
CA THR A 29 -3.99 -6.77 1.80
C THR A 29 -3.96 -6.49 0.30
N TYR A 30 -4.00 -7.54 -0.51
CA TYR A 30 -4.10 -7.42 -1.97
C TYR A 30 -5.08 -8.41 -2.55
N ILE A 31 -5.57 -8.10 -3.74
CA ILE A 31 -6.37 -8.98 -4.57
C ILE A 31 -5.44 -9.69 -5.54
N ASP A 32 -5.59 -11.00 -5.71
CA ASP A 32 -4.82 -11.76 -6.67
C ASP A 32 -5.17 -11.41 -8.13
N LYS A 33 -4.29 -11.81 -9.06
CA LYS A 33 -4.42 -11.51 -10.49
C LYS A 33 -5.73 -12.00 -11.12
N LYS A 34 -6.27 -13.14 -10.65
CA LYS A 34 -7.54 -13.70 -11.15
C LYS A 34 -8.69 -12.81 -10.72
N ASN A 35 -8.79 -12.53 -9.43
CA ASN A 35 -9.85 -11.69 -8.87
C ASN A 35 -9.80 -10.25 -9.39
N LEU A 36 -8.59 -9.70 -9.67
CA LEU A 36 -8.44 -8.38 -10.23
C LEU A 36 -8.94 -8.32 -11.69
N LYS A 37 -8.64 -9.34 -12.50
CA LYS A 37 -9.21 -9.49 -13.85
C LYS A 37 -10.72 -9.63 -13.82
N ASP A 38 -11.24 -10.46 -12.93
CA ASP A 38 -12.68 -10.70 -12.77
C ASP A 38 -13.40 -9.42 -12.30
N LEU A 39 -12.76 -8.63 -11.43
CA LEU A 39 -13.27 -7.32 -11.04
C LEU A 39 -13.47 -6.43 -12.27
N ARG A 40 -12.43 -6.27 -13.13
CA ARG A 40 -12.57 -5.45 -14.34
C ARG A 40 -13.65 -5.95 -15.29
N LYS A 41 -13.74 -7.27 -15.49
CA LYS A 41 -14.76 -7.88 -16.37
C LYS A 41 -16.20 -7.62 -15.91
N LYS A 42 -16.43 -7.61 -14.59
CA LYS A 42 -17.73 -7.37 -13.97
C LYS A 42 -18.13 -5.90 -13.87
N LEU A 43 -17.17 -4.99 -13.95
CA LEU A 43 -17.48 -3.56 -14.03
C LEU A 43 -18.04 -3.23 -15.41
N ARG A 44 -19.07 -2.39 -15.46
CA ARG A 44 -19.61 -1.88 -16.72
C ARG A 44 -18.48 -1.24 -17.57
N SER A 45 -18.58 -1.33 -18.88
CA SER A 45 -17.57 -0.84 -19.82
C SER A 45 -17.32 0.67 -19.71
N ASN A 46 -18.31 1.43 -19.27
CA ASN A 46 -18.23 2.89 -19.10
C ASN A 46 -17.69 3.32 -17.71
N ILE A 47 -17.27 2.39 -16.86
CA ILE A 47 -16.61 2.70 -15.60
C ILE A 47 -15.10 2.66 -15.79
N LEU A 48 -14.44 3.75 -15.49
CA LEU A 48 -13.00 3.84 -15.43
C LEU A 48 -12.50 3.15 -14.13
N LEU A 49 -11.61 2.18 -14.28
CA LEU A 49 -10.92 1.56 -13.14
C LEU A 49 -9.55 2.21 -12.96
N VAL A 50 -9.30 2.79 -11.80
CA VAL A 50 -7.98 3.28 -11.39
C VAL A 50 -7.37 2.26 -10.45
N VAL A 51 -6.28 1.62 -10.87
CA VAL A 51 -5.50 0.69 -10.06
C VAL A 51 -4.30 1.43 -9.49
N ASP A 52 -4.29 1.64 -8.17
CA ASP A 52 -3.16 2.23 -7.48
C ASP A 52 -2.16 1.15 -7.08
N ASP A 53 -1.09 1.05 -7.86
CA ASP A 53 0.00 0.08 -7.71
C ASP A 53 1.16 0.64 -6.84
N ALA A 54 0.89 1.56 -5.90
CA ALA A 54 1.94 2.23 -5.12
C ALA A 54 2.84 1.28 -4.29
N TYR A 55 2.43 0.04 -4.10
CA TYR A 55 3.15 -0.97 -3.31
C TYR A 55 3.44 -2.26 -4.07
N PHE A 56 3.22 -2.29 -5.39
CA PHE A 56 3.26 -3.54 -6.15
C PHE A 56 4.63 -4.24 -6.09
N GLU A 57 5.73 -3.47 -6.06
CA GLU A 57 7.09 -3.99 -6.05
C GLU A 57 7.39 -4.88 -4.83
N TYR A 58 6.68 -4.67 -3.73
CA TYR A 58 6.87 -5.42 -2.50
C TYR A 58 6.20 -6.80 -2.50
N VAL A 59 5.36 -7.13 -3.49
CA VAL A 59 4.61 -8.39 -3.53
C VAL A 59 5.34 -9.44 -4.34
N LYS A 60 6.01 -10.38 -3.68
CA LYS A 60 6.69 -11.53 -4.31
C LYS A 60 5.82 -12.80 -4.29
N LYS A 61 4.56 -12.72 -4.73
CA LYS A 61 3.64 -13.87 -4.75
C LYS A 61 3.25 -14.22 -6.19
N LYS A 62 3.31 -15.50 -6.57
CA LYS A 62 3.00 -15.98 -7.94
C LYS A 62 1.57 -15.67 -8.40
N ASN A 63 0.64 -15.57 -7.46
CA ASN A 63 -0.76 -15.25 -7.73
C ASN A 63 -1.05 -13.75 -7.82
N TYR A 64 -0.09 -12.88 -7.55
CA TYR A 64 -0.21 -11.43 -7.70
C TYR A 64 0.35 -10.97 -9.06
N SER A 65 -0.18 -9.87 -9.55
CA SER A 65 0.36 -9.15 -10.72
C SER A 65 0.00 -7.67 -10.61
N SER A 66 0.84 -6.80 -11.13
CA SER A 66 0.53 -5.37 -11.17
C SER A 66 -0.63 -5.07 -12.13
N GLY A 67 -1.31 -3.95 -11.91
CA GLY A 67 -2.33 -3.48 -12.84
C GLY A 67 -1.78 -3.24 -14.23
N LEU A 68 -0.52 -2.82 -14.35
CA LEU A 68 0.12 -2.56 -15.64
C LEU A 68 0.28 -3.85 -16.45
N ASP A 69 0.74 -4.95 -15.82
CA ASP A 69 0.89 -6.24 -16.50
C ASP A 69 -0.45 -6.81 -16.98
N LEU A 70 -1.53 -6.54 -16.21
CA LEU A 70 -2.85 -7.07 -16.53
C LEU A 70 -3.64 -6.24 -17.55
N PHE A 71 -3.42 -4.92 -17.56
CA PHE A 71 -4.31 -3.96 -18.23
C PHE A 71 -3.62 -2.97 -19.15
N SER A 72 -2.36 -3.18 -19.52
CA SER A 72 -1.61 -2.27 -20.41
C SER A 72 -2.32 -2.01 -21.76
N LYS A 73 -3.13 -2.95 -22.25
CA LYS A 73 -3.93 -2.82 -23.49
C LYS A 73 -5.38 -2.40 -23.25
N SER A 74 -5.78 -2.12 -22.01
CA SER A 74 -7.17 -1.79 -21.68
C SER A 74 -7.47 -0.32 -21.98
N LYS A 75 -8.63 -0.04 -22.59
CA LYS A 75 -9.03 1.32 -22.98
C LYS A 75 -9.56 2.18 -21.82
N ASN A 76 -10.00 1.55 -20.71
CA ASN A 76 -10.68 2.19 -19.59
C ASN A 76 -10.11 1.78 -18.22
N VAL A 77 -8.79 1.62 -18.16
CA VAL A 77 -8.04 1.40 -16.93
C VAL A 77 -6.91 2.42 -16.86
N ILE A 78 -6.71 3.01 -15.69
CA ILE A 78 -5.51 3.78 -15.34
C ILE A 78 -4.76 2.97 -14.29
N VAL A 79 -3.46 2.85 -14.46
CA VAL A 79 -2.57 2.32 -13.42
C VAL A 79 -1.69 3.46 -12.93
N THR A 80 -1.68 3.69 -11.62
CA THR A 80 -0.85 4.73 -11.00
C THR A 80 0.30 4.12 -10.22
N ARG A 81 1.46 4.76 -10.24
CA ARG A 81 2.66 4.39 -9.52
C ARG A 81 3.32 5.60 -8.88
N THR A 82 4.17 5.36 -7.89
CA THR A 82 4.78 6.44 -7.12
C THR A 82 6.27 6.22 -6.90
N PHE A 83 7.01 7.30 -6.87
CA PHE A 83 8.39 7.31 -6.38
C PHE A 83 8.49 7.52 -4.85
N SER A 84 7.36 7.75 -4.19
CA SER A 84 7.30 8.03 -2.74
C SER A 84 7.57 6.82 -1.84
N LYS A 85 7.57 5.60 -2.36
CA LYS A 85 7.71 4.37 -1.56
C LYS A 85 9.07 3.74 -1.79
N ILE A 86 9.16 2.74 -2.64
CA ILE A 86 10.38 1.95 -2.83
C ILE A 86 11.59 2.78 -3.31
N TYR A 87 11.33 3.84 -4.05
CA TYR A 87 12.39 4.74 -4.55
C TYR A 87 12.86 5.79 -3.52
N GLY A 88 12.22 5.88 -2.34
CA GLY A 88 12.64 6.79 -1.28
C GLY A 88 12.37 8.27 -1.51
N LEU A 89 11.67 8.66 -2.60
CA LEU A 89 11.49 10.05 -3.03
C LEU A 89 10.18 10.68 -2.53
N ALA A 90 9.72 10.32 -1.34
CA ALA A 90 8.42 10.76 -0.81
C ALA A 90 8.27 12.29 -0.73
N GLY A 91 9.35 13.00 -0.37
CA GLY A 91 9.38 14.48 -0.27
C GLY A 91 9.28 15.21 -1.61
N LEU A 92 9.65 14.55 -2.71
CA LEU A 92 9.68 15.17 -4.05
C LEU A 92 8.32 15.19 -4.75
N ARG A 93 7.31 14.49 -4.23
CA ARG A 93 5.93 14.51 -4.71
C ARG A 93 5.79 14.13 -6.20
N VAL A 94 6.44 13.05 -6.64
CA VAL A 94 6.44 12.58 -8.02
C VAL A 94 5.91 11.15 -8.12
N GLY A 95 5.15 10.90 -9.16
CA GLY A 95 4.60 9.62 -9.56
C GLY A 95 4.22 9.66 -11.03
N TRP A 96 3.66 8.59 -11.56
CA TRP A 96 3.23 8.51 -12.94
C TRP A 96 1.98 7.66 -13.09
N GLY A 97 1.27 7.87 -14.19
CA GLY A 97 0.10 7.09 -14.57
C GLY A 97 0.25 6.54 -15.98
N TYR A 98 -0.28 5.36 -16.20
CA TYR A 98 -0.34 4.70 -17.50
C TYR A 98 -1.80 4.39 -17.87
N SER A 99 -2.20 4.74 -19.09
CA SER A 99 -3.52 4.45 -19.61
C SER A 99 -3.56 4.53 -21.14
N SER A 100 -4.74 4.36 -21.75
CA SER A 100 -4.94 4.62 -23.17
C SER A 100 -4.68 6.08 -23.52
N LYS A 101 -4.24 6.35 -24.76
CA LYS A 101 -3.93 7.70 -25.27
C LYS A 101 -5.06 8.69 -24.97
N LYS A 102 -6.32 8.33 -25.27
CA LYS A 102 -7.49 9.18 -25.03
C LYS A 102 -7.62 9.64 -23.58
N ILE A 103 -7.39 8.75 -22.61
CA ILE A 103 -7.46 9.09 -21.19
C ILE A 103 -6.31 10.01 -20.79
N ILE A 104 -5.09 9.72 -21.26
CA ILE A 104 -3.91 10.54 -20.98
C ILE A 104 -4.07 11.94 -21.56
N GLU A 105 -4.61 12.08 -22.77
CA GLU A 105 -4.93 13.39 -23.37
C GLU A 105 -5.92 14.17 -22.51
N SER A 106 -7.01 13.54 -22.04
CA SER A 106 -7.97 14.18 -21.14
C SER A 106 -7.34 14.63 -19.81
N LEU A 107 -6.45 13.82 -19.24
CA LEU A 107 -5.71 14.18 -18.02
C LEU A 107 -4.75 15.36 -18.26
N ASN A 108 -4.11 15.40 -19.44
CA ASN A 108 -3.20 16.49 -19.80
C ASN A 108 -3.93 17.84 -19.99
N GLN A 109 -5.19 17.80 -20.42
CA GLN A 109 -6.02 19.01 -20.56
C GLN A 109 -6.37 19.66 -19.21
N VAL A 110 -6.46 18.86 -18.13
CA VAL A 110 -6.92 19.35 -16.82
C VAL A 110 -5.79 19.46 -15.78
N LYS A 111 -4.61 18.93 -16.07
CA LYS A 111 -3.49 19.02 -15.14
C LYS A 111 -2.99 20.46 -15.02
N PRO A 112 -2.64 20.94 -13.81
CA PRO A 112 -2.02 22.24 -13.64
C PRO A 112 -0.68 22.35 -14.41
N PRO A 113 -0.30 23.53 -14.91
CA PRO A 113 1.04 23.76 -15.40
C PRO A 113 2.06 23.53 -14.28
N PHE A 114 3.25 23.04 -14.64
CA PHE A 114 4.35 22.78 -13.68
C PHE A 114 3.97 21.86 -12.49
N ASN A 115 3.05 20.93 -12.73
CA ASN A 115 2.54 20.01 -11.69
C ASN A 115 3.61 19.11 -11.04
N VAL A 116 4.77 18.95 -11.67
CA VAL A 116 5.95 18.27 -11.11
C VAL A 116 7.16 19.19 -11.26
N ASN A 117 7.89 19.39 -10.17
CA ASN A 117 9.10 20.24 -10.19
C ASN A 117 10.26 19.53 -10.89
N MET A 118 11.17 20.31 -11.47
CA MET A 118 12.34 19.79 -12.23
C MET A 118 13.26 18.89 -11.40
N PRO A 119 13.64 19.23 -10.15
CA PRO A 119 14.42 18.34 -9.29
C PRO A 119 13.78 16.96 -9.10
N ALA A 120 12.42 16.91 -8.95
CA ALA A 120 11.71 15.65 -8.81
C ALA A 120 11.76 14.81 -10.08
N LEU A 121 11.63 15.42 -11.26
CA LEU A 121 11.74 14.72 -12.54
C LEU A 121 13.13 14.14 -12.73
N HIS A 122 14.18 14.92 -12.46
CA HIS A 122 15.56 14.46 -12.56
C HIS A 122 15.85 13.31 -11.59
N ALA A 123 15.51 13.48 -10.31
CA ALA A 123 15.68 12.44 -9.32
C ALA A 123 14.93 11.13 -9.68
N ALA A 124 13.70 11.25 -10.18
CA ALA A 124 12.90 10.09 -10.60
C ALA A 124 13.53 9.37 -11.80
N SER A 125 14.06 10.10 -12.79
CA SER A 125 14.69 9.50 -13.98
C SER A 125 15.95 8.72 -13.63
N VAL A 126 16.71 9.14 -12.64
CA VAL A 126 17.88 8.41 -12.12
C VAL A 126 17.43 7.22 -11.25
N ALA A 127 16.51 7.46 -10.32
CA ALA A 127 16.07 6.44 -9.36
C ALA A 127 15.43 5.21 -10.03
N ILE A 128 14.70 5.38 -11.14
CA ILE A 128 14.05 4.25 -11.84
C ILE A 128 15.05 3.28 -12.47
N LEU A 129 16.27 3.73 -12.72
CA LEU A 129 17.36 2.93 -13.31
C LEU A 129 18.16 2.18 -12.25
N ASP A 130 18.09 2.55 -10.96
CA ASP A 130 18.86 1.90 -9.89
C ASP A 130 18.23 0.55 -9.49
N ARG A 131 18.54 -0.47 -10.31
CA ARG A 131 18.10 -1.85 -10.09
C ARG A 131 18.66 -2.45 -8.79
N ASN A 132 19.87 -2.04 -8.39
CA ASN A 132 20.52 -2.53 -7.18
C ASN A 132 19.81 -2.01 -5.93
N TRP A 133 19.46 -0.74 -5.91
CA TRP A 133 18.61 -0.17 -4.86
C TRP A 133 17.29 -0.93 -4.75
N LEU A 134 16.56 -1.05 -5.85
CA LEU A 134 15.26 -1.73 -5.87
C LEU A 134 15.35 -3.15 -5.30
N LYS A 135 16.35 -3.93 -5.72
CA LYS A 135 16.54 -5.30 -5.23
C LYS A 135 16.78 -5.33 -3.71
N ARG A 136 17.71 -4.48 -3.22
CA ARG A 136 18.01 -4.40 -1.78
C ARG A 136 16.78 -4.02 -0.95
N GLU A 137 16.03 -3.02 -1.39
CA GLU A 137 14.84 -2.55 -0.67
C GLU A 137 13.72 -3.61 -0.68
N ILE A 138 13.46 -4.26 -1.82
CA ILE A 138 12.49 -5.35 -1.90
C ILE A 138 12.88 -6.48 -0.93
N ASP A 139 14.14 -6.89 -0.91
CA ASP A 139 14.61 -7.99 -0.07
C ASP A 139 14.55 -7.60 1.42
N HIS A 140 14.99 -6.39 1.76
CA HIS A 140 14.92 -5.85 3.11
C HIS A 140 13.49 -5.82 3.65
N ILE A 141 12.56 -5.22 2.91
CA ILE A 141 11.16 -5.09 3.33
C ILE A 141 10.49 -6.46 3.44
N ASN A 142 10.70 -7.36 2.48
CA ASN A 142 10.10 -8.68 2.51
C ASN A 142 10.62 -9.54 3.67
N ASN A 143 11.93 -9.46 3.97
CA ASN A 143 12.52 -10.17 5.09
C ASN A 143 11.96 -9.66 6.44
N TRP A 144 12.02 -8.34 6.66
CA TRP A 144 11.52 -7.75 7.90
C TRP A 144 10.01 -7.88 8.06
N ARG A 145 9.25 -7.84 6.99
CA ARG A 145 7.80 -8.08 7.03
C ARG A 145 7.49 -9.47 7.61
N LYS A 146 8.20 -10.51 7.15
CA LYS A 146 8.05 -11.87 7.66
C LYS A 146 8.45 -11.97 9.15
N ILE A 147 9.60 -11.39 9.52
CA ILE A 147 10.10 -11.40 10.89
C ILE A 147 9.09 -10.70 11.81
N MET A 148 8.68 -9.48 11.48
CA MET A 148 7.74 -8.70 12.30
C MET A 148 6.37 -9.38 12.38
N PHE A 149 5.85 -9.91 11.27
CA PHE A 149 4.62 -10.68 11.24
C PHE A 149 4.67 -11.87 12.22
N LYS A 150 5.74 -12.66 12.18
CA LYS A 150 5.94 -13.79 13.10
C LYS A 150 5.99 -13.31 14.55
N LYS A 151 6.79 -12.26 14.84
CA LYS A 151 6.94 -11.70 16.19
C LYS A 151 5.64 -11.12 16.74
N PHE A 152 4.85 -10.43 15.94
CA PHE A 152 3.56 -9.92 16.38
C PHE A 152 2.57 -11.06 16.66
N LYS A 153 2.58 -12.12 15.86
CA LYS A 153 1.78 -13.33 16.13
C LYS A 153 2.18 -14.02 17.44
N GLU A 154 3.49 -14.14 17.73
CA GLU A 154 3.99 -14.66 19.01
C GLU A 154 3.48 -13.85 20.21
N MET A 155 3.31 -12.55 20.05
CA MET A 155 2.69 -11.64 21.05
C MET A 155 1.15 -11.68 21.05
N LYS A 156 0.51 -12.59 20.33
CA LYS A 156 -0.95 -12.69 20.16
C LYS A 156 -1.60 -11.46 19.50
N ILE A 157 -0.80 -10.60 18.87
CA ILE A 157 -1.30 -9.46 18.08
C ILE A 157 -1.89 -9.97 16.77
N SER A 158 -3.13 -9.59 16.50
CA SER A 158 -3.77 -9.93 15.22
C SER A 158 -3.16 -9.09 14.09
N THR A 159 -2.66 -9.74 13.05
CA THR A 159 -2.04 -9.09 11.90
C THR A 159 -2.07 -10.00 10.67
N ASN A 160 -1.89 -9.45 9.48
CA ASN A 160 -1.66 -10.20 8.25
C ASN A 160 -0.28 -9.84 7.67
N GLU A 161 0.31 -10.75 6.90
CA GLU A 161 1.62 -10.51 6.28
C GLU A 161 1.54 -9.40 5.22
N GLY A 162 0.43 -9.31 4.50
CA GLY A 162 0.18 -8.29 3.50
C GLY A 162 1.18 -8.25 2.34
N GLY A 163 1.16 -7.13 1.60
CA GLY A 163 2.03 -6.88 0.44
C GLY A 163 2.62 -5.48 0.39
N ALA A 164 2.57 -4.71 1.49
CA ALA A 164 3.09 -3.34 1.57
C ALA A 164 4.36 -3.26 2.41
N ASN A 165 4.94 -2.06 2.53
CA ASN A 165 6.08 -1.79 3.42
C ASN A 165 5.66 -1.47 4.87
N PHE A 166 4.53 -1.99 5.30
CA PHE A 166 4.00 -1.85 6.65
C PHE A 166 3.15 -3.07 7.04
N LEU A 167 2.88 -3.21 8.33
CA LEU A 167 1.94 -4.16 8.89
C LEU A 167 0.82 -3.41 9.60
N LEU A 168 -0.42 -3.86 9.40
CA LEU A 168 -1.55 -3.49 10.23
C LEU A 168 -1.63 -4.46 11.40
N ILE A 169 -1.61 -3.94 12.62
CA ILE A 169 -1.71 -4.71 13.86
C ILE A 169 -2.96 -4.31 14.63
N ASN A 170 -3.73 -5.29 15.10
CA ASN A 170 -4.99 -5.09 15.81
C ASN A 170 -4.88 -5.64 17.23
N PHE A 171 -5.46 -4.94 18.20
CA PHE A 171 -5.34 -5.17 19.63
C PHE A 171 -6.61 -5.77 20.28
N ASP A 172 -7.61 -6.20 19.50
CA ASP A 172 -8.88 -6.71 20.04
C ASP A 172 -8.75 -7.95 20.94
N ARG A 173 -7.66 -8.71 20.77
CA ARG A 173 -7.37 -9.92 21.55
C ARG A 173 -6.33 -9.74 22.64
N ILE A 174 -6.04 -8.48 23.00
CA ILE A 174 -4.96 -8.12 23.92
C ILE A 174 -5.52 -7.26 25.04
N LYS A 175 -4.94 -7.38 26.24
CA LYS A 175 -5.38 -6.63 27.45
C LYS A 175 -5.29 -5.10 27.32
N ILE A 176 -4.40 -4.58 26.48
CA ILE A 176 -4.26 -3.15 26.21
C ILE A 176 -4.88 -2.82 24.84
N ASN A 177 -5.43 -1.62 24.71
CA ASN A 177 -5.93 -1.13 23.43
C ASN A 177 -4.86 -0.40 22.63
N SER A 178 -5.12 -0.17 21.33
CA SER A 178 -4.21 0.52 20.43
C SER A 178 -3.83 1.92 20.88
N THR A 179 -4.74 2.63 21.55
CA THR A 179 -4.48 4.00 22.06
C THR A 179 -3.43 3.98 23.17
N LYS A 180 -3.52 3.03 24.12
CA LYS A 180 -2.50 2.86 25.16
C LYS A 180 -1.16 2.45 24.54
N ALA A 181 -1.17 1.45 23.65
CA ALA A 181 0.04 1.01 22.93
C ALA A 181 0.69 2.17 22.14
N PHE A 182 -0.10 2.98 21.44
CA PHE A 182 0.39 4.17 20.73
C PHE A 182 1.08 5.16 21.67
N LYS A 183 0.43 5.51 22.80
CA LYS A 183 1.00 6.45 23.78
C LYS A 183 2.32 5.95 24.38
N GLU A 184 2.38 4.66 24.76
CA GLU A 184 3.59 4.08 25.34
C GLU A 184 4.73 3.96 24.31
N LEU A 185 4.43 3.63 23.06
CA LEU A 185 5.42 3.65 21.97
C LEU A 185 5.95 5.06 21.72
N ALA A 186 5.06 6.07 21.69
CA ALA A 186 5.45 7.47 21.49
C ALA A 186 6.38 7.99 22.60
N LYS A 187 6.12 7.68 23.86
CA LYS A 187 7.02 7.98 25.01
C LYS A 187 8.43 7.39 24.80
N LEU A 188 8.54 6.30 24.07
CA LEU A 188 9.80 5.62 23.79
C LEU A 188 10.44 6.07 22.45
N GLY A 189 9.91 7.17 21.86
CA GLY A 189 10.38 7.74 20.59
C GLY A 189 10.03 6.89 19.37
N ILE A 190 8.98 6.05 19.44
CA ILE A 190 8.50 5.24 18.33
C ILE A 190 7.14 5.76 17.88
N LEU A 191 7.11 6.37 16.69
CA LEU A 191 5.89 6.88 16.08
C LEU A 191 5.30 5.86 15.12
N VAL A 192 4.08 5.41 15.42
CA VAL A 192 3.25 4.56 14.57
C VAL A 192 1.97 5.30 14.19
N ARG A 193 1.17 4.76 13.28
CA ARG A 193 -0.05 5.45 12.84
C ARG A 193 -1.30 4.80 13.41
N LYS A 194 -2.14 5.58 14.09
CA LYS A 194 -3.50 5.18 14.49
C LYS A 194 -4.41 5.07 13.27
N MET A 195 -5.33 4.10 13.32
CA MET A 195 -6.17 3.77 12.17
C MET A 195 -7.64 4.17 12.34
N ASP A 196 -8.00 4.79 13.44
CA ASP A 196 -9.38 5.19 13.76
C ASP A 196 -10.00 6.07 12.65
N ILE A 197 -9.23 6.97 12.06
CA ILE A 197 -9.67 7.83 10.94
C ILE A 197 -10.08 7.08 9.67
N TYR A 198 -9.69 5.80 9.56
CA TYR A 198 -10.07 4.91 8.46
C TYR A 198 -11.20 3.97 8.86
N GLY A 199 -11.82 4.16 10.04
CA GLY A 199 -12.82 3.24 10.57
C GLY A 199 -12.27 1.86 10.97
N ILE A 200 -10.95 1.73 11.13
CA ILE A 200 -10.28 0.49 11.57
C ILE A 200 -9.89 0.67 13.03
N ASN A 201 -10.87 0.47 13.91
CA ASN A 201 -10.70 0.69 15.32
C ASN A 201 -9.68 -0.24 15.95
N ASN A 202 -9.15 0.16 17.11
CA ASN A 202 -8.21 -0.60 17.92
C ASN A 202 -7.01 -1.16 17.15
N SER A 203 -6.52 -0.40 16.15
CA SER A 203 -5.46 -0.84 15.25
C SER A 203 -4.38 0.23 15.08
N LEU A 204 -3.16 -0.24 14.85
CA LEU A 204 -2.01 0.60 14.50
C LEU A 204 -1.38 0.10 13.19
N ARG A 205 -0.92 1.03 12.37
CA ARG A 205 -0.09 0.69 11.20
C ARG A 205 1.37 0.96 11.52
N VAL A 206 2.18 -0.08 11.44
CA VAL A 206 3.63 -0.06 11.73
C VAL A 206 4.37 -0.14 10.41
N THR A 207 5.09 0.92 10.06
CA THR A 207 5.96 0.93 8.88
C THR A 207 7.22 0.09 9.15
N ILE A 208 7.65 -0.66 8.16
CA ILE A 208 8.92 -1.39 8.20
C ILE A 208 10.03 -0.41 7.89
N GLY A 209 10.87 -0.13 8.88
CA GLY A 209 11.99 0.79 8.80
C GLY A 209 13.33 0.06 8.66
N LYS A 210 14.40 0.70 9.13
CA LYS A 210 15.74 0.09 9.21
C LYS A 210 15.75 -1.07 10.21
N SER A 211 16.74 -1.95 10.11
CA SER A 211 16.84 -3.16 10.96
C SER A 211 16.84 -2.85 12.46
N ASN A 212 17.55 -1.81 12.89
CA ASN A 212 17.58 -1.37 14.28
C ASN A 212 16.22 -0.82 14.76
N GLU A 213 15.50 -0.07 13.88
CA GLU A 213 14.18 0.47 14.18
C GLU A 213 13.16 -0.66 14.34
N ASN A 214 13.17 -1.63 13.43
CA ASN A 214 12.28 -2.79 13.48
C ASN A 214 12.50 -3.63 14.74
N LYS A 215 13.78 -3.88 15.11
CA LYS A 215 14.14 -4.55 16.37
C LYS A 215 13.61 -3.77 17.58
N LYS A 216 13.78 -2.43 17.58
CA LYS A 216 13.31 -1.55 18.66
C LYS A 216 11.80 -1.64 18.83
N VAL A 217 11.02 -1.59 17.72
CA VAL A 217 9.55 -1.74 17.76
C VAL A 217 9.14 -3.07 18.39
N ILE A 218 9.75 -4.19 17.96
CA ILE A 218 9.45 -5.53 18.48
C ILE A 218 9.73 -5.60 19.99
N LEU A 219 10.91 -5.17 20.42
CA LEU A 219 11.32 -5.21 21.85
C LEU A 219 10.42 -4.34 22.73
N LYS A 220 10.09 -3.13 22.25
CA LYS A 220 9.24 -2.21 23.04
C LYS A 220 7.79 -2.68 23.10
N LEU A 221 7.25 -3.25 22.04
CA LEU A 221 5.92 -3.87 22.09
C LEU A 221 5.89 -5.05 23.07
N LYS A 222 6.91 -5.93 23.06
CA LYS A 222 7.03 -7.01 24.06
C LYS A 222 6.97 -6.46 25.50
N LYS A 223 7.76 -5.42 25.79
CA LYS A 223 7.79 -4.79 27.12
C LYS A 223 6.42 -4.20 27.50
N ILE A 224 5.76 -3.50 26.57
CA ILE A 224 4.44 -2.89 26.82
C ILE A 224 3.36 -3.94 27.07
N LEU A 225 3.48 -5.12 26.43
CA LEU A 225 2.52 -6.23 26.55
C LEU A 225 2.85 -7.21 27.70
N ASN A 226 4.01 -7.08 28.33
CA ASN A 226 4.53 -8.00 29.37
C ASN A 226 4.63 -9.47 28.86
N VAL A 227 5.19 -9.66 27.64
CA VAL A 227 5.36 -10.99 26.99
C VAL A 227 6.76 -11.14 26.37
#